data_b7730d9fa9229cd6d47fb11015f6849c
#
_entry.id   b7730d9fa9229cd6d47fb11015f6849c
#
_cell.length_a   1.000
_cell.length_b   1.000
_cell.length_c   1.000
_cell.angle_alpha   90.00
_cell.angle_beta   90.00
_cell.angle_gamma   90.00
#
_symmetry.space_group_name_H-M   'P 1'
#
loop_
_entity.id
_entity.type
_entity.pdbx_description
1 polymer ?
#
loop_
_entity_poly.entity_id
_entity_poly.type
_entity_poly.pdbx_seq_one_letter_code
_entity_poly.pdbx_strand_id
1 'polypeptide(L)'
;HVHFRDPGFTYKEEIHTGAAAAAAGGFTTVICMANTKPIIDQIETLQYVLEEGKKTPIWVLSCAAVSKNFKGKELTDMAALKAAGAVGFTDDGIPLKDGVLVKEAMQRAKELSVPISFHEEDPIFIKNNGIHHGIVAKQLGIYGSPALAENSLIARDCMIALDTGASVNIQHISSSYGVEMVRLAKKLGADIWAEATPHHFTLTEEAVLQYGTLAKMNPPLRTEADRLAIIEGLQDGTIAIIATDH
;
A
#
# COMPACT_ATOMS: atom_id res chain seq x y z
N HIS A 1 2.09 2.33 7.78
CA HIS A 1 1.99 1.14 6.94
C HIS A 1 3.21 0.26 7.16
N VAL A 2 2.99 -0.96 7.71
CA VAL A 2 4.04 -1.94 8.03
C VAL A 2 3.58 -3.38 7.78
N HIS A 3 4.56 -4.29 7.62
CA HIS A 3 4.35 -5.71 7.41
C HIS A 3 5.05 -6.52 8.50
N PHE A 4 4.44 -6.69 9.65
CA PHE A 4 5.03 -7.48 10.73
C PHE A 4 4.95 -9.00 10.51
N ARG A 5 4.33 -9.44 9.43
CA ARG A 5 4.35 -10.84 8.95
C ARG A 5 3.82 -11.90 9.93
N ASP A 6 3.39 -11.51 11.09
CA ASP A 6 2.84 -12.34 12.16
C ASP A 6 1.30 -12.12 12.21
N PRO A 7 0.52 -13.20 12.13
CA PRO A 7 0.86 -14.61 12.18
C PRO A 7 1.41 -15.20 10.87
N GLY A 8 2.12 -16.30 11.00
CA GLY A 8 2.42 -17.27 9.94
C GLY A 8 3.73 -17.10 9.18
N PHE A 9 4.35 -15.92 9.22
CA PHE A 9 5.64 -15.66 8.59
C PHE A 9 6.66 -15.09 9.59
N THR A 10 6.59 -15.52 10.85
CA THR A 10 7.41 -15.04 11.97
C THR A 10 8.92 -15.19 11.75
N TYR A 11 9.32 -16.05 10.81
CA TYR A 11 10.71 -16.16 10.37
C TYR A 11 11.21 -14.92 9.59
N LYS A 12 10.32 -14.05 9.15
CA LYS A 12 10.64 -12.77 8.49
C LYS A 12 10.63 -11.62 9.48
N GLU A 13 9.55 -11.51 10.25
CA GLU A 13 9.35 -10.51 11.28
C GLU A 13 8.26 -10.98 12.24
N GLU A 14 8.36 -10.59 13.52
CA GLU A 14 7.35 -10.81 14.56
C GLU A 14 6.77 -9.46 14.99
N ILE A 15 5.55 -9.46 15.52
CA ILE A 15 4.91 -8.21 16.03
C ILE A 15 5.80 -7.53 17.07
N HIS A 16 6.45 -8.31 17.95
CA HIS A 16 7.29 -7.76 19.01
C HIS A 16 8.59 -7.13 18.49
N THR A 17 9.26 -7.79 17.55
CA THR A 17 10.53 -7.30 16.97
C THR A 17 10.28 -6.11 16.07
N GLY A 18 9.23 -6.16 15.23
CA GLY A 18 8.82 -5.05 14.38
C GLY A 18 8.40 -3.82 15.19
N ALA A 19 7.62 -4.02 16.26
CA ALA A 19 7.22 -2.93 17.15
C ALA A 19 8.43 -2.31 17.89
N ALA A 20 9.41 -3.12 18.30
CA ALA A 20 10.64 -2.63 18.91
C ALA A 20 11.48 -1.80 17.92
N ALA A 21 11.60 -2.26 16.67
CA ALA A 21 12.28 -1.52 15.60
C ALA A 21 11.57 -0.20 15.29
N ALA A 22 10.23 -0.20 15.19
CA ALA A 22 9.44 1.00 15.00
C ALA A 22 9.62 2.00 16.16
N ALA A 23 9.58 1.54 17.41
CA ALA A 23 9.81 2.37 18.58
C ALA A 23 11.22 3.00 18.56
N ALA A 24 12.24 2.24 18.19
CA ALA A 24 13.60 2.74 18.02
C ALA A 24 13.71 3.79 16.92
N GLY A 25 12.88 3.68 15.86
CA GLY A 25 12.75 4.68 14.80
C GLY A 25 11.89 5.89 15.17
N GLY A 26 11.33 5.96 16.39
CA GLY A 26 10.52 7.08 16.87
C GLY A 26 9.03 6.97 16.53
N PHE A 27 8.55 5.85 15.99
CA PHE A 27 7.13 5.63 15.75
C PHE A 27 6.41 5.28 17.07
N THR A 28 5.29 5.94 17.31
CA THR A 28 4.43 5.68 18.46
C THR A 28 3.23 4.80 18.10
N THR A 29 2.92 4.71 16.81
CA THR A 29 1.80 3.95 16.27
C THR A 29 2.19 3.40 14.90
N VAL A 30 1.83 2.14 14.65
CA VAL A 30 1.95 1.50 13.33
C VAL A 30 0.65 0.82 12.95
N ILE A 31 0.41 0.67 11.65
CA ILE A 31 -0.74 -0.05 11.10
C ILE A 31 -0.23 -1.22 10.28
N CYS A 32 -0.53 -2.43 10.73
CA CYS A 32 -0.17 -3.67 10.04
C CYS A 32 -1.09 -3.93 8.85
N MET A 33 -0.49 -4.37 7.74
CA MET A 33 -1.23 -4.83 6.57
C MET A 33 -1.76 -6.25 6.75
N ALA A 34 -2.79 -6.60 5.98
CA ALA A 34 -3.56 -7.83 6.17
C ALA A 34 -2.92 -9.10 5.56
N ASN A 35 -1.75 -9.00 4.93
CA ASN A 35 -1.10 -10.07 4.17
C ASN A 35 -0.27 -11.05 5.04
N THR A 36 -0.90 -11.57 6.07
CA THR A 36 -0.38 -12.60 6.99
C THR A 36 -0.81 -14.02 6.56
N LYS A 37 -0.51 -15.04 7.36
CA LYS A 37 -0.96 -16.41 7.14
C LYS A 37 -1.43 -17.04 8.48
N PRO A 38 -2.76 -17.21 8.67
CA PRO A 38 -3.83 -16.85 7.72
C PRO A 38 -3.89 -15.34 7.47
N ILE A 39 -4.53 -14.96 6.34
CA ILE A 39 -4.84 -13.57 5.99
C ILE A 39 -5.77 -12.99 7.05
N ILE A 40 -5.67 -11.68 7.32
CA ILE A 40 -6.57 -11.02 8.27
C ILE A 40 -7.92 -10.73 7.60
N ASP A 41 -8.64 -11.79 7.24
CA ASP A 41 -9.99 -11.76 6.67
C ASP A 41 -11.05 -12.35 7.62
N GLN A 42 -10.63 -12.77 8.82
CA GLN A 42 -11.44 -13.32 9.89
C GLN A 42 -11.15 -12.60 11.21
N ILE A 43 -12.18 -12.55 12.07
CA ILE A 43 -12.10 -11.86 13.37
C ILE A 43 -10.99 -12.44 14.24
N GLU A 44 -10.83 -13.75 14.26
CA GLU A 44 -9.85 -14.46 15.09
C GLU A 44 -8.42 -14.05 14.75
N THR A 45 -8.10 -13.93 13.45
CA THR A 45 -6.77 -13.49 13.00
C THR A 45 -6.53 -12.03 13.34
N LEU A 46 -7.54 -11.17 13.17
CA LEU A 46 -7.44 -9.77 13.55
C LEU A 46 -7.21 -9.61 15.05
N GLN A 47 -7.99 -10.31 15.86
CA GLN A 47 -7.86 -10.26 17.32
C GLN A 47 -6.49 -10.74 17.79
N TYR A 48 -5.93 -11.80 17.18
CA TYR A 48 -4.56 -12.24 17.46
C TYR A 48 -3.56 -11.08 17.31
N VAL A 49 -3.57 -10.39 16.16
CA VAL A 49 -2.65 -9.28 15.91
C VAL A 49 -2.83 -8.15 16.93
N LEU A 50 -4.08 -7.79 17.23
CA LEU A 50 -4.39 -6.73 18.20
C LEU A 50 -3.97 -7.10 19.62
N GLU A 51 -4.17 -8.35 20.05
CA GLU A 51 -3.78 -8.81 21.38
C GLU A 51 -2.25 -8.90 21.54
N GLU A 52 -1.52 -9.40 20.52
CA GLU A 52 -0.06 -9.36 20.53
C GLU A 52 0.46 -7.92 20.50
N GLY A 53 -0.18 -7.06 19.72
CA GLY A 53 0.15 -5.63 19.65
C GLY A 53 0.03 -4.90 21.00
N LYS A 54 -0.94 -5.25 21.83
CA LYS A 54 -1.09 -4.67 23.18
C LYS A 54 0.09 -4.96 24.13
N LYS A 55 0.90 -5.97 23.83
CA LYS A 55 2.06 -6.35 24.62
C LYS A 55 3.34 -5.59 24.21
N THR A 56 3.25 -4.71 23.23
CA THR A 56 4.39 -3.96 22.66
C THR A 56 4.49 -2.53 23.23
N PRO A 57 5.63 -1.86 23.11
CA PRO A 57 5.82 -0.50 23.66
C PRO A 57 5.12 0.61 22.87
N ILE A 58 4.53 0.30 21.70
CA ILE A 58 3.83 1.25 20.82
C ILE A 58 2.43 0.75 20.49
N TRP A 59 1.59 1.60 19.92
CA TRP A 59 0.30 1.18 19.40
C TRP A 59 0.46 0.40 18.10
N VAL A 60 0.08 -0.88 18.10
CA VAL A 60 0.01 -1.73 16.91
C VAL A 60 -1.46 -1.89 16.53
N LEU A 61 -1.85 -1.24 15.46
CA LEU A 61 -3.17 -1.33 14.86
C LEU A 61 -3.11 -2.23 13.62
N SER A 62 -4.26 -2.63 13.10
CA SER A 62 -4.29 -3.50 11.90
C SER A 62 -5.40 -3.11 10.94
N CYS A 63 -5.08 -3.12 9.65
CA CYS A 63 -6.07 -3.28 8.60
C CYS A 63 -6.57 -4.72 8.56
N ALA A 64 -7.78 -4.91 8.02
CA ALA A 64 -8.27 -6.21 7.58
C ALA A 64 -8.34 -6.28 6.05
N ALA A 65 -8.47 -7.49 5.51
CA ALA A 65 -8.58 -7.72 4.09
C ALA A 65 -9.89 -7.17 3.51
N VAL A 66 -9.82 -6.58 2.32
CA VAL A 66 -11.00 -6.19 1.54
C VAL A 66 -11.71 -7.42 1.02
N SER A 67 -10.97 -8.34 0.37
CA SER A 67 -11.54 -9.53 -0.24
C SER A 67 -11.15 -10.81 0.51
N LYS A 68 -12.07 -11.77 0.55
CA LYS A 68 -11.84 -13.08 1.17
C LYS A 68 -10.65 -13.78 0.52
N ASN A 69 -9.69 -14.20 1.35
CA ASN A 69 -8.45 -14.87 0.93
C ASN A 69 -7.64 -14.10 -0.12
N PHE A 70 -7.78 -12.76 -0.19
CA PHE A 70 -7.13 -11.91 -1.21
C PHE A 70 -7.43 -12.33 -2.66
N LYS A 71 -8.62 -12.89 -2.91
CA LYS A 71 -8.98 -13.38 -4.25
C LYS A 71 -9.59 -12.32 -5.15
N GLY A 72 -9.94 -11.14 -4.62
CA GLY A 72 -10.56 -10.06 -5.38
C GLY A 72 -11.90 -10.44 -6.02
N LYS A 73 -12.69 -11.32 -5.38
CA LYS A 73 -13.97 -11.84 -5.92
C LYS A 73 -15.17 -11.60 -5.01
N GLU A 74 -14.96 -11.58 -3.72
CA GLU A 74 -15.99 -11.45 -2.71
C GLU A 74 -15.43 -10.62 -1.55
N LEU A 75 -16.21 -9.66 -1.07
CA LEU A 75 -15.83 -8.85 0.08
C LEU A 75 -15.83 -9.69 1.37
N THR A 76 -14.99 -9.33 2.29
CA THR A 76 -15.04 -9.81 3.68
C THR A 76 -16.28 -9.24 4.38
N ASP A 77 -16.59 -9.75 5.57
CA ASP A 77 -17.55 -9.06 6.44
C ASP A 77 -16.87 -7.83 7.06
N MET A 78 -16.79 -6.76 6.26
CA MET A 78 -16.13 -5.52 6.66
C MET A 78 -16.76 -4.92 7.93
N ALA A 79 -18.07 -5.07 8.13
CA ALA A 79 -18.77 -4.54 9.30
C ALA A 79 -18.35 -5.28 10.57
N ALA A 80 -18.30 -6.61 10.53
CA ALA A 80 -17.87 -7.43 11.65
C ALA A 80 -16.37 -7.20 11.97
N LEU A 81 -15.52 -7.12 10.95
CA LEU A 81 -14.09 -6.84 11.14
C LEU A 81 -13.85 -5.43 11.71
N LYS A 82 -14.60 -4.42 11.25
CA LYS A 82 -14.56 -3.08 11.84
C LYS A 82 -14.97 -3.11 13.31
N ALA A 83 -16.06 -3.80 13.65
CA ALA A 83 -16.52 -3.93 15.04
C ALA A 83 -15.50 -4.68 15.92
N ALA A 84 -14.73 -5.60 15.34
CA ALA A 84 -13.65 -6.33 16.01
C ALA A 84 -12.35 -5.52 16.17
N GLY A 85 -12.25 -4.31 15.56
CA GLY A 85 -11.12 -3.40 15.77
C GLY A 85 -10.27 -3.10 14.55
N ALA A 86 -10.65 -3.52 13.33
CA ALA A 86 -9.96 -3.09 12.13
C ALA A 86 -10.03 -1.57 11.95
N VAL A 87 -8.91 -0.92 11.69
CA VAL A 87 -8.83 0.54 11.51
C VAL A 87 -8.93 0.98 10.05
N GLY A 88 -8.89 0.05 9.11
CA GLY A 88 -9.00 0.24 7.68
C GLY A 88 -9.03 -1.11 6.97
N PHE A 89 -9.11 -1.07 5.63
CA PHE A 89 -9.15 -2.28 4.81
C PHE A 89 -8.14 -2.19 3.67
N THR A 90 -7.51 -3.34 3.34
CA THR A 90 -6.53 -3.43 2.25
C THR A 90 -6.32 -4.87 1.80
N ASP A 91 -6.16 -5.09 0.50
CA ASP A 91 -5.58 -6.32 -0.05
C ASP A 91 -4.12 -6.05 -0.50
N ASP A 92 -3.37 -5.35 0.33
CA ASP A 92 -2.01 -4.93 0.03
C ASP A 92 -1.13 -6.06 -0.52
N GLY A 93 -0.38 -5.72 -1.59
CA GLY A 93 0.44 -6.64 -2.37
C GLY A 93 -0.34 -7.43 -3.43
N ILE A 94 -1.70 -7.42 -3.42
CA ILE A 94 -2.54 -8.07 -4.44
C ILE A 94 -3.62 -7.09 -4.89
N PRO A 95 -3.39 -6.33 -5.98
CA PRO A 95 -4.30 -5.29 -6.42
C PRO A 95 -5.67 -5.85 -6.85
N LEU A 96 -6.73 -5.16 -6.46
CA LEU A 96 -8.10 -5.49 -6.85
C LEU A 96 -8.35 -5.05 -8.29
N LYS A 97 -8.57 -6.00 -9.19
CA LYS A 97 -8.73 -5.74 -10.64
C LYS A 97 -10.18 -5.44 -11.04
N ASP A 98 -11.14 -6.01 -10.34
CA ASP A 98 -12.56 -5.79 -10.62
C ASP A 98 -13.02 -4.43 -10.07
N GLY A 99 -13.24 -3.48 -10.98
CA GLY A 99 -13.69 -2.12 -10.62
C GLY A 99 -15.08 -2.07 -9.96
N VAL A 100 -15.95 -3.06 -10.21
CA VAL A 100 -17.25 -3.14 -9.54
C VAL A 100 -17.06 -3.53 -8.09
N LEU A 101 -16.22 -4.51 -7.82
CA LEU A 101 -15.88 -4.93 -6.45
C LEU A 101 -15.18 -3.80 -5.69
N VAL A 102 -14.25 -3.07 -6.34
CA VAL A 102 -13.58 -1.90 -5.75
C VAL A 102 -14.58 -0.82 -5.37
N LYS A 103 -15.54 -0.50 -6.26
CA LYS A 103 -16.60 0.46 -5.96
C LYS A 103 -17.43 0.02 -4.76
N GLU A 104 -17.85 -1.23 -4.71
CA GLU A 104 -18.60 -1.79 -3.58
C GLU A 104 -17.81 -1.71 -2.28
N ALA A 105 -16.51 -2.07 -2.32
CA ALA A 105 -15.60 -1.97 -1.17
C ALA A 105 -15.48 -0.54 -0.66
N MET A 106 -15.30 0.43 -1.56
CA MET A 106 -15.22 1.85 -1.22
C MET A 106 -16.54 2.36 -0.60
N GLN A 107 -17.69 1.96 -1.14
CA GLN A 107 -18.99 2.32 -0.56
C GLN A 107 -19.14 1.76 0.86
N ARG A 108 -18.76 0.51 1.07
CA ARG A 108 -18.77 -0.11 2.40
C ARG A 108 -17.81 0.57 3.37
N ALA A 109 -16.59 0.88 2.95
CA ALA A 109 -15.62 1.59 3.80
C ALA A 109 -16.17 2.97 4.23
N LYS A 110 -16.81 3.70 3.31
CA LYS A 110 -17.49 4.97 3.62
C LYS A 110 -18.60 4.81 4.64
N GLU A 111 -19.51 3.83 4.44
CA GLU A 111 -20.61 3.54 5.38
C GLU A 111 -20.09 3.25 6.79
N LEU A 112 -18.96 2.55 6.88
CA LEU A 112 -18.30 2.19 8.13
C LEU A 112 -17.41 3.32 8.69
N SER A 113 -17.24 4.42 7.97
CA SER A 113 -16.36 5.54 8.33
C SER A 113 -14.92 5.09 8.62
N VAL A 114 -14.37 4.28 7.72
CA VAL A 114 -12.98 3.81 7.75
C VAL A 114 -12.29 4.02 6.41
N PRO A 115 -10.97 4.25 6.37
CA PRO A 115 -10.25 4.33 5.11
C PRO A 115 -10.10 2.96 4.46
N ILE A 116 -9.90 2.98 3.13
CA ILE A 116 -9.47 1.84 2.35
C ILE A 116 -8.16 2.16 1.65
N SER A 117 -7.21 1.23 1.68
CA SER A 117 -5.84 1.42 1.16
C SER A 117 -5.57 0.46 0.02
N PHE A 118 -4.92 0.94 -1.04
CA PHE A 118 -4.66 0.15 -2.24
C PHE A 118 -3.19 0.15 -2.63
N HIS A 119 -2.68 -1.05 -2.89
CA HIS A 119 -1.42 -1.30 -3.60
C HIS A 119 -1.73 -1.30 -5.10
N GLU A 120 -1.17 -0.35 -5.82
CA GLU A 120 -1.58 -0.06 -7.19
C GLU A 120 -0.53 -0.54 -8.20
N GLU A 121 -0.49 -1.84 -8.46
CA GLU A 121 0.38 -2.43 -9.50
C GLU A 121 -0.42 -3.46 -10.32
N ASP A 122 -1.01 -3.07 -11.46
CA ASP A 122 -1.77 -4.00 -12.32
C ASP A 122 -0.84 -5.07 -12.91
N PRO A 123 -0.99 -6.35 -12.49
CA PRO A 123 -0.09 -7.42 -12.89
C PRO A 123 -0.19 -7.76 -14.39
N ILE A 124 -1.21 -7.28 -15.10
CA ILE A 124 -1.35 -7.53 -16.54
C ILE A 124 -0.20 -6.89 -17.34
N PHE A 125 0.36 -5.78 -16.83
CA PHE A 125 1.47 -5.07 -17.48
C PHE A 125 2.85 -5.53 -17.00
N ILE A 126 2.92 -6.34 -15.94
CA ILE A 126 4.16 -6.69 -15.25
C ILE A 126 4.62 -8.08 -15.66
N LYS A 127 5.87 -8.22 -16.12
CA LYS A 127 6.51 -9.52 -16.32
C LYS A 127 7.51 -9.86 -15.21
N ASN A 128 8.15 -8.85 -14.65
CA ASN A 128 9.08 -8.96 -13.55
C ASN A 128 8.89 -7.75 -12.63
N ASN A 129 8.33 -7.95 -11.46
CA ASN A 129 8.19 -6.90 -10.47
C ASN A 129 9.52 -6.65 -9.74
N GLY A 130 9.62 -5.48 -9.09
CA GLY A 130 10.82 -5.08 -8.34
C GLY A 130 11.93 -4.45 -9.18
N ILE A 131 11.70 -4.26 -10.50
CA ILE A 131 12.53 -3.43 -11.38
C ILE A 131 11.64 -2.61 -12.29
N HIS A 132 11.92 -1.31 -12.43
CA HIS A 132 11.22 -0.44 -13.38
C HIS A 132 11.46 -0.90 -14.83
N HIS A 133 10.40 -0.87 -15.66
CA HIS A 133 10.55 -1.11 -17.11
C HIS A 133 11.07 0.15 -17.81
N GLY A 134 12.33 0.48 -17.56
CA GLY A 134 13.03 1.65 -18.04
C GLY A 134 14.36 1.32 -18.72
N ILE A 135 15.27 2.28 -18.65
CA ILE A 135 16.60 2.18 -19.31
C ILE A 135 17.43 1.07 -18.65
N VAL A 136 17.41 0.97 -17.33
CA VAL A 136 18.17 -0.04 -16.57
C VAL A 136 17.68 -1.45 -16.87
N ALA A 137 16.37 -1.67 -16.87
CA ALA A 137 15.79 -2.97 -17.23
C ALA A 137 16.16 -3.38 -18.67
N LYS A 138 16.13 -2.44 -19.62
CA LYS A 138 16.55 -2.66 -21.01
C LYS A 138 18.03 -3.05 -21.08
N GLN A 139 18.89 -2.35 -20.34
CA GLN A 139 20.33 -2.64 -20.27
C GLN A 139 20.61 -4.05 -19.71
N LEU A 140 19.80 -4.48 -18.76
CA LEU A 140 19.91 -5.83 -18.16
C LEU A 140 19.18 -6.93 -18.94
N GLY A 141 18.50 -6.59 -20.03
CA GLY A 141 17.71 -7.54 -20.81
C GLY A 141 16.46 -8.06 -20.11
N ILE A 142 15.93 -7.29 -19.15
CA ILE A 142 14.77 -7.67 -18.31
C ILE A 142 13.57 -6.83 -18.73
N TYR A 143 12.39 -7.47 -18.84
CA TYR A 143 11.12 -6.74 -18.91
C TYR A 143 10.60 -6.55 -17.47
N GLY A 144 10.59 -5.30 -17.00
CA GLY A 144 10.21 -4.96 -15.63
C GLY A 144 8.73 -4.60 -15.46
N SER A 145 8.46 -3.80 -14.41
CA SER A 145 7.15 -3.21 -14.10
C SER A 145 7.09 -1.77 -14.64
N PRO A 146 6.32 -1.51 -15.71
CA PRO A 146 6.17 -0.16 -16.24
C PRO A 146 5.34 0.70 -15.29
N ALA A 147 5.58 2.03 -15.27
CA ALA A 147 4.77 2.97 -14.51
C ALA A 147 3.27 2.92 -14.86
N LEU A 148 2.94 2.47 -16.09
CA LEU A 148 1.56 2.26 -16.52
C LEU A 148 0.79 1.30 -15.60
N ALA A 149 1.47 0.29 -15.05
CA ALA A 149 0.85 -0.68 -14.14
C ALA A 149 0.27 0.02 -12.89
N GLU A 150 1.01 0.98 -12.35
CA GLU A 150 0.60 1.80 -11.21
C GLU A 150 -0.40 2.88 -11.63
N ASN A 151 -0.07 3.64 -12.64
CA ASN A 151 -0.86 4.80 -13.08
C ASN A 151 -2.30 4.44 -13.46
N SER A 152 -2.50 3.30 -14.11
CA SER A 152 -3.84 2.87 -14.56
C SER A 152 -4.78 2.56 -13.40
N LEU A 153 -4.28 1.92 -12.35
CA LEU A 153 -5.08 1.62 -11.16
C LEU A 153 -5.30 2.88 -10.31
N ILE A 154 -4.29 3.70 -10.09
CA ILE A 154 -4.45 4.99 -9.38
C ILE A 154 -5.52 5.85 -10.06
N ALA A 155 -5.46 5.99 -11.39
CA ALA A 155 -6.45 6.79 -12.13
C ALA A 155 -7.86 6.23 -11.97
N ARG A 156 -8.04 4.91 -12.08
CA ARG A 156 -9.33 4.23 -11.87
C ARG A 156 -9.85 4.50 -10.47
N ASP A 157 -9.02 4.30 -9.45
CA ASP A 157 -9.45 4.32 -8.07
C ASP A 157 -9.68 5.74 -7.56
N CYS A 158 -8.95 6.72 -8.09
CA CYS A 158 -9.27 8.14 -7.93
C CYS A 158 -10.67 8.49 -8.45
N MET A 159 -11.05 7.96 -9.63
CA MET A 159 -12.40 8.21 -10.18
C MET A 159 -13.50 7.51 -9.38
N ILE A 160 -13.25 6.29 -8.89
CA ILE A 160 -14.21 5.59 -8.03
C ILE A 160 -14.34 6.29 -6.68
N ALA A 161 -13.24 6.81 -6.11
CA ALA A 161 -13.28 7.59 -4.88
C ALA A 161 -14.12 8.88 -5.03
N LEU A 162 -14.02 9.59 -6.17
CA LEU A 162 -14.86 10.72 -6.48
C LEU A 162 -16.35 10.37 -6.54
N ASP A 163 -16.70 9.24 -7.18
CA ASP A 163 -18.07 8.77 -7.31
C ASP A 163 -18.67 8.31 -5.97
N THR A 164 -17.89 7.61 -5.16
CA THR A 164 -18.35 7.05 -3.89
C THR A 164 -18.23 8.02 -2.71
N GLY A 165 -17.26 8.93 -2.75
CA GLY A 165 -16.85 9.80 -1.65
C GLY A 165 -16.24 9.02 -0.48
N ALA A 166 -15.61 7.90 -0.74
CA ALA A 166 -14.84 7.12 0.24
C ALA A 166 -13.50 7.79 0.54
N SER A 167 -12.99 7.59 1.76
CA SER A 167 -11.62 7.94 2.13
C SER A 167 -10.67 6.85 1.64
N VAL A 168 -9.82 7.20 0.67
CA VAL A 168 -8.93 6.24 -0.01
C VAL A 168 -7.48 6.64 0.20
N ASN A 169 -6.63 5.68 0.50
CA ASN A 169 -5.18 5.85 0.60
C ASN A 169 -4.48 5.08 -0.52
N ILE A 170 -3.70 5.79 -1.33
CA ILE A 170 -2.80 5.21 -2.33
C ILE A 170 -1.47 4.90 -1.66
N GLN A 171 -1.15 3.63 -1.53
CA GLN A 171 0.07 3.17 -0.87
C GLN A 171 1.31 3.45 -1.73
N HIS A 172 2.45 3.73 -1.07
CA HIS A 172 3.81 3.78 -1.65
C HIS A 172 3.89 4.26 -3.10
N ILE A 173 3.29 5.40 -3.42
CA ILE A 173 3.28 5.94 -4.77
C ILE A 173 4.71 6.14 -5.30
N SER A 174 4.96 5.70 -6.53
CA SER A 174 6.32 5.66 -7.10
C SER A 174 6.48 6.44 -8.40
N SER A 175 5.41 6.87 -9.04
CA SER A 175 5.46 7.48 -10.37
C SER A 175 4.94 8.91 -10.41
N SER A 176 5.51 9.73 -11.29
CA SER A 176 5.13 11.12 -11.50
C SER A 176 3.67 11.28 -11.94
N TYR A 177 3.21 10.44 -12.88
CA TYR A 177 1.81 10.49 -13.31
C TYR A 177 0.83 10.03 -12.22
N GLY A 178 1.25 9.09 -11.35
CA GLY A 178 0.46 8.71 -10.19
C GLY A 178 0.25 9.91 -9.24
N VAL A 179 1.32 10.68 -8.97
CA VAL A 179 1.24 11.90 -8.17
C VAL A 179 0.28 12.92 -8.81
N GLU A 180 0.34 13.12 -10.14
CA GLU A 180 -0.57 14.02 -10.84
C GLU A 180 -2.03 13.57 -10.77
N MET A 181 -2.30 12.26 -10.85
CA MET A 181 -3.67 11.74 -10.71
C MET A 181 -4.23 11.99 -9.31
N VAL A 182 -3.43 11.77 -8.27
CA VAL A 182 -3.81 12.09 -6.88
C VAL A 182 -4.05 13.60 -6.72
N ARG A 183 -3.17 14.45 -7.24
CA ARG A 183 -3.31 15.91 -7.20
C ARG A 183 -4.62 16.37 -7.87
N LEU A 184 -4.91 15.83 -9.05
CA LEU A 184 -6.15 16.12 -9.77
C LEU A 184 -7.39 15.67 -8.99
N ALA A 185 -7.38 14.44 -8.45
CA ALA A 185 -8.50 13.91 -7.69
C ALA A 185 -8.79 14.75 -6.44
N LYS A 186 -7.76 15.16 -5.69
CA LYS A 186 -7.90 16.09 -4.56
C LYS A 186 -8.51 17.43 -4.99
N LYS A 187 -8.04 18.00 -6.10
CA LYS A 187 -8.58 19.24 -6.66
C LYS A 187 -10.04 19.13 -7.05
N LEU A 188 -10.49 17.96 -7.49
CA LEU A 188 -11.89 17.67 -7.83
C LEU A 188 -12.75 17.34 -6.59
N GLY A 189 -12.18 17.25 -5.41
CA GLY A 189 -12.88 17.06 -4.15
C GLY A 189 -12.93 15.62 -3.65
N ALA A 190 -12.10 14.70 -4.18
CA ALA A 190 -11.99 13.36 -3.63
C ALA A 190 -11.27 13.38 -2.28
N ASP A 191 -11.70 12.54 -1.35
CA ASP A 191 -10.99 12.26 -0.10
C ASP A 191 -9.90 11.21 -0.35
N ILE A 192 -8.82 11.67 -1.01
CA ILE A 192 -7.66 10.86 -1.39
C ILE A 192 -6.45 11.24 -0.54
N TRP A 193 -5.81 10.25 0.00
CA TRP A 193 -4.52 10.30 0.66
C TRP A 193 -3.49 9.52 -0.16
N ALA A 194 -2.23 9.85 -0.03
CA ALA A 194 -1.15 9.11 -0.68
C ALA A 194 0.06 9.02 0.24
N GLU A 195 0.74 7.88 0.14
CA GLU A 195 1.99 7.61 0.84
C GLU A 195 3.18 7.68 -0.11
N ALA A 196 4.33 8.11 0.38
CA ALA A 196 5.63 7.85 -0.24
C ALA A 196 6.52 7.12 0.74
N THR A 197 7.39 6.25 0.22
CA THR A 197 8.40 5.59 1.05
C THR A 197 9.75 6.28 0.93
N PRO A 198 10.62 6.21 1.96
CA PRO A 198 11.94 6.81 1.92
C PRO A 198 12.76 6.40 0.70
N HIS A 199 12.70 5.13 0.27
CA HIS A 199 13.45 4.67 -0.88
C HIS A 199 12.96 5.28 -2.20
N HIS A 200 11.65 5.58 -2.38
CA HIS A 200 11.13 6.18 -3.60
C HIS A 200 11.48 7.67 -3.77
N PHE A 201 11.75 8.42 -2.70
CA PHE A 201 12.19 9.81 -2.82
C PHE A 201 13.70 10.01 -2.64
N THR A 202 14.47 8.94 -2.38
CA THR A 202 15.93 9.01 -2.21
C THR A 202 16.71 8.30 -3.32
N LEU A 203 16.17 7.24 -3.91
CA LEU A 203 16.83 6.38 -4.89
C LEU A 203 16.10 6.39 -6.23
N THR A 204 16.81 5.99 -7.27
CA THR A 204 16.30 5.81 -8.63
C THR A 204 16.58 4.42 -9.17
N GLU A 205 16.10 4.10 -10.38
CA GLU A 205 16.32 2.80 -11.02
C GLU A 205 17.81 2.44 -11.18
N GLU A 206 18.72 3.44 -11.23
CA GLU A 206 20.16 3.22 -11.32
C GLU A 206 20.72 2.49 -10.08
N ALA A 207 20.06 2.58 -8.91
CA ALA A 207 20.45 1.84 -7.72
C ALA A 207 20.50 0.32 -7.96
N VAL A 208 19.72 -0.20 -8.90
CA VAL A 208 19.74 -1.62 -9.29
C VAL A 208 21.09 -2.02 -9.89
N LEU A 209 21.75 -1.14 -10.65
CA LEU A 209 23.09 -1.41 -11.21
C LEU A 209 24.17 -1.51 -10.12
N GLN A 210 24.00 -0.77 -9.01
CA GLN A 210 24.96 -0.73 -7.92
C GLN A 210 24.70 -1.81 -6.87
N TYR A 211 23.43 -2.04 -6.51
CA TYR A 211 23.04 -2.87 -5.37
C TYR A 211 22.33 -4.18 -5.77
N GLY A 212 22.06 -4.39 -7.06
CA GLY A 212 21.41 -5.60 -7.55
C GLY A 212 20.05 -5.83 -6.88
N THR A 213 19.84 -7.03 -6.36
CA THR A 213 18.58 -7.41 -5.70
C THR A 213 18.30 -6.69 -4.38
N LEU A 214 19.29 -6.04 -3.77
CA LEU A 214 19.07 -5.19 -2.59
C LEU A 214 18.30 -3.92 -2.92
N ALA A 215 18.27 -3.50 -4.20
CA ALA A 215 17.46 -2.39 -4.69
C ALA A 215 16.11 -2.84 -5.26
N LYS A 216 15.69 -4.08 -5.03
CA LYS A 216 14.39 -4.59 -5.44
C LYS A 216 13.29 -4.05 -4.51
N MET A 217 12.35 -3.30 -5.07
CA MET A 217 11.19 -2.72 -4.37
C MET A 217 9.89 -3.02 -5.16
N ASN A 218 8.76 -3.04 -4.47
CA ASN A 218 7.43 -3.14 -5.06
C ASN A 218 6.52 -2.04 -4.47
N PRO A 219 6.15 -1.03 -5.26
CA PRO A 219 6.55 -0.77 -6.65
C PRO A 219 8.05 -0.49 -6.78
N PRO A 220 8.62 -0.63 -8.00
CA PRO A 220 10.07 -0.48 -8.19
C PRO A 220 10.53 0.97 -8.07
N LEU A 221 11.82 1.14 -7.77
CA LEU A 221 12.51 2.42 -7.93
C LEU A 221 12.42 2.86 -9.40
N ARG A 222 12.06 4.13 -9.63
CA ARG A 222 11.80 4.66 -10.96
C ARG A 222 12.84 5.68 -11.39
N THR A 223 12.49 6.52 -12.35
CA THR A 223 13.39 7.54 -12.91
C THR A 223 13.62 8.70 -11.95
N GLU A 224 14.65 9.52 -12.24
CA GLU A 224 14.89 10.75 -11.50
C GLU A 224 13.70 11.72 -11.58
N ALA A 225 13.02 11.78 -12.73
CA ALA A 225 11.82 12.61 -12.87
C ALA A 225 10.68 12.15 -11.95
N ASP A 226 10.50 10.85 -11.79
CA ASP A 226 9.53 10.29 -10.84
C ASP A 226 9.90 10.61 -9.40
N ARG A 227 11.17 10.43 -9.03
CA ARG A 227 11.69 10.77 -7.69
C ARG A 227 11.46 12.24 -7.34
N LEU A 228 11.74 13.15 -8.27
CA LEU A 228 11.52 14.58 -8.07
C LEU A 228 10.03 14.92 -7.94
N ALA A 229 9.16 14.28 -8.72
CA ALA A 229 7.71 14.48 -8.60
C ALA A 229 7.16 14.00 -7.25
N ILE A 230 7.71 12.92 -6.66
CA ILE A 230 7.35 12.48 -5.32
C ILE A 230 7.78 13.54 -4.27
N ILE A 231 8.99 14.10 -4.38
CA ILE A 231 9.46 15.16 -3.49
C ILE A 231 8.55 16.39 -3.59
N GLU A 232 8.20 16.81 -4.81
CA GLU A 232 7.27 17.91 -5.03
C GLU A 232 5.89 17.61 -4.41
N GLY A 233 5.38 16.39 -4.59
CA GLY A 233 4.13 15.95 -3.99
C GLY A 233 4.13 15.96 -2.45
N LEU A 234 5.27 15.66 -1.83
CA LEU A 234 5.46 15.80 -0.38
C LEU A 234 5.48 17.27 0.06
N GLN A 235 6.09 18.16 -0.74
CA GLN A 235 6.20 19.58 -0.43
C GLN A 235 4.87 20.32 -0.57
N ASP A 236 4.07 19.99 -1.58
CA ASP A 236 2.80 20.66 -1.86
C ASP A 236 1.59 20.01 -1.13
N GLY A 237 1.82 18.90 -0.40
CA GLY A 237 0.78 18.18 0.35
C GLY A 237 -0.10 17.26 -0.51
N THR A 238 0.25 17.03 -1.77
CA THR A 238 -0.37 15.99 -2.59
C THR A 238 -0.15 14.62 -1.95
N ILE A 239 1.08 14.35 -1.52
CA ILE A 239 1.46 13.20 -0.70
C ILE A 239 1.57 13.67 0.75
N ALA A 240 0.75 13.10 1.63
CA ALA A 240 0.63 13.56 3.01
C ALA A 240 1.26 12.60 4.04
N ILE A 241 1.68 11.42 3.60
CA ILE A 241 2.14 10.34 4.49
C ILE A 241 3.51 9.84 4.01
N ILE A 242 4.44 9.65 4.94
CA ILE A 242 5.66 8.89 4.70
C ILE A 242 5.51 7.56 5.44
N ALA A 243 5.51 6.47 4.69
CA ALA A 243 5.38 5.10 5.20
C ALA A 243 6.68 4.33 4.95
N THR A 244 7.03 3.43 5.85
CA THR A 244 8.26 2.63 5.68
C THR A 244 8.05 1.43 4.78
N ASP A 245 6.84 0.87 4.77
CA ASP A 245 6.52 -0.35 4.02
C ASP A 245 7.48 -1.50 4.37
N HIS A 246 7.68 -1.68 5.66
CA HIS A 246 8.63 -2.67 6.18
C HIS A 246 7.91 -3.96 6.56
#